data_4ebbc287cae889549441aeb4a267f17d
#
_entry.id   4ebbc287cae889549441aeb4a267f17d
#
_cell.length_a   1.000
_cell.length_b   1.000
_cell.length_c   1.000
_cell.angle_alpha   90.00
_cell.angle_beta   90.00
_cell.angle_gamma   90.00
#
_symmetry.space_group_name_H-M   'P 1'
#
loop_
_entity.id
_entity.type
_entity.pdbx_description
1 polymer ?
#
loop_
_entity_poly.entity_id
_entity_poly.type
_entity_poly.pdbx_seq_one_letter_code
_entity_poly.pdbx_strand_id
1 'polypeptide(L)'
;MRGDGVLLQLSVMPNAKRTEVDGLHDGALHVRLAAAPIDGRANEALVAWLAKSLGVSRREVEVLRGESSRRKQVAVNVAHGVAAQWLAEVLKASN
;
A
#
# COMPACT_ATOMS: atom_id res chain seq x y z
N MET A 1 17.30 3.73 1.45
CA MET A 1 16.50 2.61 2.00
C MET A 1 17.41 1.52 2.51
N ARG A 2 16.97 0.83 3.54
CA ARG A 2 17.75 -0.25 4.12
C ARG A 2 17.67 -1.51 3.28
N GLY A 3 18.67 -2.38 3.40
CA GLY A 3 18.76 -3.59 2.60
C GLY A 3 17.60 -4.57 2.76
N ASP A 4 16.92 -4.52 3.91
CA ASP A 4 15.83 -5.44 4.20
C ASP A 4 14.47 -4.95 3.71
N GLY A 5 14.42 -3.75 3.16
CA GLY A 5 13.16 -3.18 2.75
C GLY A 5 12.66 -3.72 1.42
N VAL A 6 11.38 -3.49 1.17
CA VAL A 6 10.75 -3.82 -0.11
C VAL A 6 10.13 -2.58 -0.71
N LEU A 7 9.95 -2.60 -2.01
CA LEU A 7 9.34 -1.52 -2.75
C LEU A 7 8.04 -2.03 -3.36
N LEU A 8 6.95 -1.37 -3.02
CA LEU A 8 5.64 -1.76 -3.52
C LEU A 8 5.16 -0.78 -4.58
N GLN A 9 4.61 -1.33 -5.66
CA GLN A 9 3.98 -0.54 -6.70
C GLN A 9 2.48 -0.63 -6.49
N LEU A 10 1.85 0.50 -6.20
CA LEU A 10 0.43 0.55 -5.88
C LEU A 10 -0.32 1.47 -6.83
N SER A 11 -1.56 1.12 -7.10
CA SER A 11 -2.50 2.00 -7.79
C SER A 11 -3.66 2.21 -6.82
N VAL A 12 -3.85 3.44 -6.37
CA VAL A 12 -4.77 3.75 -5.28
C VAL A 12 -6.00 4.48 -5.81
N MET A 13 -7.18 3.99 -5.45
CA MET A 13 -8.44 4.64 -5.77
C MET A 13 -9.08 5.14 -4.49
N PRO A 14 -9.02 6.44 -4.22
CA PRO A 14 -9.61 6.99 -3.00
C PRO A 14 -11.13 7.08 -3.10
N ASN A 15 -11.76 7.51 -2.04
CA ASN A 15 -13.20 7.72 -1.98
C ASN A 15 -14.01 6.43 -2.06
N ALA A 16 -13.43 5.32 -1.64
CA ALA A 16 -14.12 4.04 -1.54
C ALA A 16 -14.85 3.94 -0.21
N LYS A 17 -15.79 3.03 -0.11
CA LYS A 17 -16.54 2.83 1.14
C LYS A 17 -15.67 2.20 2.22
N ARG A 18 -14.72 1.37 1.82
CA ARG A 18 -13.78 0.74 2.74
C ARG A 18 -12.48 0.47 2.02
N THR A 19 -11.41 0.30 2.78
CA THR A 19 -10.10 0.01 2.22
C THR A 19 -9.98 -1.48 1.96
N GLU A 20 -9.69 -1.82 0.70
CA GLU A 20 -9.53 -3.22 0.31
C GLU A 20 -8.66 -3.33 -0.94
N VAL A 21 -8.08 -4.50 -1.13
CA VAL A 21 -7.27 -4.80 -2.32
C VAL A 21 -8.20 -5.31 -3.42
N ASP A 22 -8.02 -4.78 -4.61
CA ASP A 22 -8.85 -5.12 -5.78
C ASP A 22 -8.06 -5.90 -6.84
N GLY A 23 -6.96 -6.52 -6.45
CA GLY A 23 -6.19 -7.35 -7.35
C GLY A 23 -4.91 -6.70 -7.83
N LEU A 24 -4.23 -7.41 -8.71
CA LEU A 24 -2.96 -6.95 -9.29
C LEU A 24 -3.19 -6.65 -10.77
N HIS A 25 -2.93 -5.43 -11.20
CA HIS A 25 -3.14 -5.01 -12.57
C HIS A 25 -1.94 -4.22 -13.06
N ASP A 26 -1.42 -4.60 -14.21
CA ASP A 26 -0.37 -3.83 -14.88
C ASP A 26 0.88 -3.66 -13.97
N GLY A 27 1.19 -4.68 -13.21
CA GLY A 27 2.34 -4.66 -12.31
C GLY A 27 2.14 -3.86 -11.03
N ALA A 28 0.93 -3.37 -10.77
CA ALA A 28 0.64 -2.61 -9.56
C ALA A 28 -0.51 -3.25 -8.79
N LEU A 29 -0.39 -3.22 -7.48
CA LEU A 29 -1.45 -3.69 -6.60
C LEU A 29 -2.53 -2.62 -6.51
N HIS A 30 -3.75 -2.95 -6.93
CA HIS A 30 -4.86 -2.01 -6.87
C HIS A 30 -5.47 -1.99 -5.48
N VAL A 31 -5.51 -0.81 -4.88
CA VAL A 31 -6.05 -0.63 -3.53
C VAL A 31 -7.17 0.40 -3.59
N ARG A 32 -8.35 0.00 -3.17
CA ARG A 32 -9.46 0.93 -2.94
C ARG A 32 -9.28 1.48 -1.54
N LEU A 33 -9.31 2.78 -1.41
CA LEU A 33 -8.95 3.44 -0.17
C LEU A 33 -10.12 4.26 0.37
N ALA A 34 -10.52 3.96 1.61
CA ALA A 34 -11.59 4.69 2.29
C ALA A 34 -11.04 6.00 2.85
N ALA A 35 -10.76 6.94 1.96
CA ALA A 35 -10.23 8.25 2.34
C ALA A 35 -10.63 9.26 1.27
N ALA A 36 -10.72 10.52 1.68
CA ALA A 36 -11.00 11.60 0.74
C ALA A 36 -9.86 11.71 -0.27
N PRO A 37 -10.16 12.09 -1.53
CA PRO A 37 -9.13 12.23 -2.56
C PRO A 37 -8.35 13.54 -2.40
N ILE A 38 -7.87 13.77 -1.19
CA ILE A 38 -7.04 14.91 -0.83
C ILE A 38 -5.67 14.32 -0.49
N ASP A 39 -4.64 14.80 -1.15
CA ASP A 39 -3.32 14.19 -1.12
C ASP A 39 -2.84 13.76 0.26
N GLY A 40 -2.81 14.67 1.21
CA GLY A 40 -2.33 14.34 2.55
C GLY A 40 -3.16 13.26 3.24
N ARG A 41 -4.47 13.33 3.11
CA ARG A 41 -5.37 12.37 3.76
C ARG A 41 -5.28 10.99 3.14
N ALA A 42 -5.25 10.94 1.81
CA ALA A 42 -5.15 9.66 1.12
C ALA A 42 -3.83 8.97 1.44
N ASN A 43 -2.73 9.71 1.44
CA ASN A 43 -1.43 9.13 1.77
C ASN A 43 -1.35 8.68 3.21
N GLU A 44 -1.88 9.46 4.14
CA GLU A 44 -1.91 9.06 5.55
C GLU A 44 -2.71 7.78 5.76
N ALA A 45 -3.87 7.69 5.12
CA ALA A 45 -4.71 6.51 5.23
C ALA A 45 -4.03 5.27 4.62
N LEU A 46 -3.34 5.46 3.50
CA LEU A 46 -2.61 4.38 2.87
C LEU A 46 -1.48 3.87 3.76
N VAL A 47 -0.69 4.79 4.32
CA VAL A 47 0.40 4.43 5.22
C VAL A 47 -0.13 3.69 6.45
N ALA A 48 -1.21 4.20 7.04
CA ALA A 48 -1.80 3.56 8.22
C ALA A 48 -2.30 2.16 7.91
N TRP A 49 -2.96 1.99 6.76
CA TRP A 49 -3.47 0.69 6.35
C TRP A 49 -2.35 -0.31 6.09
N LEU A 50 -1.31 0.11 5.36
CA LEU A 50 -0.19 -0.75 5.07
C LEU A 50 0.55 -1.16 6.34
N ALA A 51 0.79 -0.21 7.23
CA ALA A 51 1.49 -0.49 8.49
C ALA A 51 0.72 -1.50 9.33
N LYS A 52 -0.57 -1.29 9.48
CA LYS A 52 -1.41 -2.20 10.24
C LYS A 52 -1.49 -3.57 9.60
N SER A 53 -1.66 -3.61 8.29
CA SER A 53 -1.80 -4.85 7.54
C SER A 53 -0.52 -5.69 7.55
N LEU A 54 0.63 -5.03 7.50
CA LEU A 54 1.92 -5.69 7.51
C LEU A 54 2.48 -5.92 8.93
N GLY A 55 1.84 -5.34 9.94
CA GLY A 55 2.27 -5.51 11.32
C GLY A 55 3.50 -4.70 11.69
N VAL A 56 3.66 -3.53 11.08
CA VAL A 56 4.79 -2.63 11.37
C VAL A 56 4.28 -1.27 11.79
N SER A 57 5.17 -0.42 12.29
CA SER A 57 4.78 0.95 12.64
C SER A 57 4.76 1.82 11.38
N ARG A 58 4.04 2.95 11.48
CA ARG A 58 3.91 3.87 10.34
C ARG A 58 5.23 4.37 9.81
N ARG A 59 6.20 4.58 10.66
CA ARG A 59 7.51 5.07 10.24
C ARG A 59 8.28 4.08 9.39
N GLU A 60 7.83 2.83 9.36
CA GLU A 60 8.44 1.80 8.51
C GLU A 60 7.85 1.82 7.09
N VAL A 61 6.88 2.70 6.84
CA VAL A 61 6.20 2.83 5.54
C VAL A 61 6.39 4.24 5.03
N GLU A 62 6.92 4.36 3.81
CA GLU A 62 7.19 5.67 3.22
C GLU A 62 6.74 5.71 1.77
N VAL A 63 5.95 6.74 1.43
CA VAL A 63 5.55 6.99 0.05
C VAL A 63 6.71 7.72 -0.63
N LEU A 64 7.36 7.08 -1.59
CA LEU A 64 8.53 7.64 -2.26
C LEU A 64 8.17 8.48 -3.46
N ARG A 65 7.14 8.07 -4.21
CA ARG A 65 6.73 8.77 -5.41
C ARG A 65 5.23 8.72 -5.55
N GLY A 66 4.69 9.66 -6.30
CA GLY A 66 3.27 9.66 -6.62
C GLY A 66 2.41 10.18 -5.49
N GLU A 67 2.91 11.12 -4.69
CA GLU A 67 2.13 11.66 -3.58
C GLU A 67 0.81 12.26 -4.04
N SER A 68 0.79 12.86 -5.23
CA SER A 68 -0.40 13.48 -5.79
C SER A 68 -1.02 12.67 -6.92
N SER A 69 -0.62 11.42 -7.10
CA SER A 69 -1.14 10.60 -8.19
C SER A 69 -1.70 9.30 -7.65
N ARG A 70 -2.43 8.58 -8.52
CA ARG A 70 -2.98 7.28 -8.16
C ARG A 70 -1.90 6.21 -8.11
N ARG A 71 -0.89 6.31 -8.99
CA ARG A 71 0.23 5.37 -8.99
C ARG A 71 1.24 5.82 -7.96
N LYS A 72 1.49 4.96 -7.00
CA LYS A 72 2.38 5.27 -5.89
C LYS A 72 3.45 4.21 -5.73
N GLN A 73 4.63 4.66 -5.38
CA GLN A 73 5.75 3.79 -5.06
C GLN A 73 6.02 3.92 -3.57
N VAL A 74 5.88 2.83 -2.84
CA VAL A 74 5.95 2.84 -1.38
C VAL A 74 7.04 1.91 -0.90
N ALA A 75 7.92 2.43 -0.06
CA ALA A 75 8.96 1.63 0.57
C ALA A 75 8.48 1.16 1.93
N VAL A 76 8.67 -0.11 2.22
CA VAL A 76 8.29 -0.68 3.52
C VAL A 76 9.48 -1.44 4.08
N ASN A 77 9.84 -1.15 5.31
CA ASN A 77 10.98 -1.77 5.97
C ASN A 77 10.58 -3.10 6.59
N VAL A 78 10.39 -4.11 5.72
CA VAL A 78 10.08 -5.48 6.15
C VAL A 78 10.92 -6.45 5.31
N ALA A 79 11.09 -7.66 5.79
CA ALA A 79 11.79 -8.69 5.04
C ALA A 79 10.96 -9.09 3.81
N HIS A 80 11.65 -9.47 2.73
CA HIS A 80 10.99 -9.85 1.47
C HIS A 80 9.99 -10.99 1.66
N GLY A 81 10.32 -11.98 2.51
CA GLY A 81 9.41 -13.08 2.77
C GLY A 81 8.10 -12.68 3.42
N VAL A 82 8.18 -11.70 4.33
CA VAL A 82 6.99 -11.16 4.99
C VAL A 82 6.11 -10.45 3.97
N ALA A 83 6.72 -9.62 3.12
CA ALA A 83 5.98 -8.89 2.09
C ALA A 83 5.36 -9.84 1.07
N ALA A 84 6.09 -10.85 0.65
CA ALA A 84 5.59 -11.83 -0.32
C ALA A 84 4.38 -12.59 0.23
N GLN A 85 4.45 -13.01 1.49
CA GLN A 85 3.34 -13.70 2.14
C GLN A 85 2.13 -12.79 2.27
N TRP A 86 2.35 -11.54 2.68
CA TRP A 86 1.28 -10.56 2.79
C TRP A 86 0.59 -10.36 1.44
N LEU A 87 1.39 -10.19 0.39
CA LEU A 87 0.85 -9.98 -0.95
C LEU A 87 -0.01 -11.16 -1.39
N ALA A 88 0.45 -12.36 -1.16
CA ALA A 88 -0.31 -13.56 -1.49
C ALA A 88 -1.65 -13.60 -0.74
N GLU A 89 -1.64 -13.22 0.53
CA GLU A 89 -2.84 -13.22 1.35
C GLU A 89 -3.86 -12.19 0.90
N VAL A 90 -3.42 -10.96 0.61
CA VAL A 90 -4.36 -9.91 0.20
C VAL A 90 -4.91 -10.18 -1.19
N LEU A 91 -4.13 -10.77 -2.09
CA LEU A 91 -4.62 -11.15 -3.41
C LEU A 91 -5.61 -12.29 -3.34
N LYS A 92 -5.37 -13.24 -2.46
CA LYS A 92 -6.29 -14.35 -2.24
C LYS A 92 -7.63 -13.86 -1.69
N ALA A 93 -7.58 -12.93 -0.75
CA ALA A 93 -8.79 -12.37 -0.13
C ALA A 93 -9.59 -11.51 -1.11
N SER A 94 -8.96 -10.97 -2.15
CA SER A 94 -9.63 -10.09 -3.11
C SER A 94 -10.42 -10.85 -4.17
N ASN A 95 -10.30 -12.14 -4.23
CA ASN A 95 -11.06 -12.96 -5.18
C ASN A 95 -12.41 -13.36 -4.59
#